data_c634c1a02e39fe7be9972a945cf61c30
#
_entry.id   c634c1a02e39fe7be9972a945cf61c30
#
_cell.length_a   1.000
_cell.length_b   1.000
_cell.length_c   1.000
_cell.angle_alpha   90.00
_cell.angle_beta   90.00
_cell.angle_gamma   90.00
#
_symmetry.space_group_name_H-M   'P 1'
#
loop_
_entity.id
_entity.type
_entity.pdbx_description
1 polymer ?
#
loop_
_entity_poly.entity_id
_entity_poly.type
_entity_poly.pdbx_seq_one_letter_code
_entity_poly.pdbx_strand_id
1 'polypeptide(L)'
;VWEIVMKIKKRTENVNNNRQRLIFRGKINKSNTSLIIWLIFALLIVLIAVLADVIVPYDPYEQDLSAALMPPDSHHLLGTDQYGRDMLSRVIKGAGISLSSSFALVVIITLTGCIAGIISGYYGGIIDSIIMRLSDIFLAFPGLVFAIAVASVMSGGLVSAVIALALISWPKYARIARAEVLAIKNEPYIQVARMSGLNTIRI
;
A
#
# COMPACT_ATOMS: atom_id res chain seq x y z
N VAL A 1 16.42 59.04 -0.57
CA VAL A 1 15.22 58.35 -0.02
C VAL A 1 15.07 56.98 -0.67
N TRP A 2 15.15 56.87 -2.01
CA TRP A 2 14.99 55.59 -2.75
C TRP A 2 16.06 54.51 -2.42
N GLU A 3 17.34 54.89 -2.23
CA GLU A 3 18.38 53.98 -1.83
C GLU A 3 18.18 53.36 -0.43
N ILE A 4 17.65 54.17 0.49
CA ILE A 4 17.38 53.67 1.86
C ILE A 4 16.22 52.67 1.86
N VAL A 5 15.17 52.94 1.09
CA VAL A 5 14.04 52.04 0.95
C VAL A 5 14.43 50.70 0.31
N MET A 6 15.27 50.73 -0.72
CA MET A 6 15.81 49.50 -1.34
C MET A 6 16.72 48.69 -0.42
N LYS A 7 17.50 49.35 0.40
CA LYS A 7 18.39 48.71 1.39
C LYS A 7 17.60 48.04 2.53
N ILE A 8 16.51 48.70 2.97
CA ILE A 8 15.59 48.13 3.97
C ILE A 8 14.84 46.92 3.38
N LYS A 9 14.35 47.03 2.16
CA LYS A 9 13.64 45.92 1.48
C LYS A 9 14.54 44.67 1.30
N LYS A 10 15.78 44.83 0.84
CA LYS A 10 16.77 43.76 0.77
C LYS A 10 17.11 43.13 2.12
N ARG A 11 17.14 43.94 3.17
CA ARG A 11 17.43 43.43 4.53
C ARG A 11 16.27 42.61 5.11
N THR A 12 15.01 43.03 4.87
CA THR A 12 13.82 42.29 5.29
C THR A 12 13.65 41.00 4.50
N GLU A 13 13.90 40.99 3.21
CA GLU A 13 13.89 39.75 2.42
C GLU A 13 14.96 38.75 2.86
N ASN A 14 16.15 39.20 3.18
CA ASN A 14 17.23 38.32 3.67
C ASN A 14 16.95 37.75 5.08
N VAL A 15 16.33 38.54 5.96
CA VAL A 15 15.91 38.06 7.30
C VAL A 15 14.77 37.04 7.18
N ASN A 16 13.83 37.26 6.28
CA ASN A 16 12.70 36.35 6.05
C ASN A 16 13.16 35.02 5.42
N ASN A 17 14.06 35.07 4.46
CA ASN A 17 14.68 33.88 3.85
C ASN A 17 15.53 33.08 4.84
N ASN A 18 16.26 33.75 5.74
CA ASN A 18 17.01 33.05 6.78
C ASN A 18 16.12 32.43 7.86
N ARG A 19 15.03 33.11 8.26
CA ARG A 19 14.01 32.51 9.16
C ARG A 19 13.34 31.29 8.53
N GLN A 20 12.97 31.35 7.28
CA GLN A 20 12.38 30.20 6.57
C GLN A 20 13.37 29.03 6.50
N ARG A 21 14.64 29.28 6.18
CA ARG A 21 15.70 28.23 6.14
C ARG A 21 15.94 27.59 7.51
N LEU A 22 15.88 28.35 8.59
CA LEU A 22 16.07 27.83 9.96
C LEU A 22 14.86 27.01 10.43
N ILE A 23 13.64 27.43 10.09
CA ILE A 23 12.41 26.69 10.39
C ILE A 23 12.37 25.37 9.61
N PHE A 24 12.77 25.38 8.33
CA PHE A 24 12.84 24.18 7.50
C PHE A 24 13.91 23.20 7.99
N ARG A 25 15.09 23.70 8.38
CA ARG A 25 16.21 22.88 8.85
C ARG A 25 15.94 22.20 10.20
N GLY A 26 15.26 22.88 11.12
CA GLY A 26 14.88 22.32 12.43
C GLY A 26 13.77 21.27 12.32
N LYS A 27 12.84 21.44 11.37
CA LYS A 27 11.70 20.53 11.16
C LYS A 27 12.12 19.24 10.43
N ILE A 28 13.11 19.33 9.53
CA ILE A 28 13.62 18.17 8.79
C ILE A 28 14.36 17.19 9.72
N ASN A 29 15.14 17.68 10.69
CA ASN A 29 15.97 16.80 11.51
C ASN A 29 15.14 15.97 12.53
N LYS A 30 14.10 16.53 13.12
CA LYS A 30 13.19 15.80 14.03
C LYS A 30 12.24 14.86 13.31
N SER A 31 11.83 15.21 12.09
CA SER A 31 10.99 14.37 11.22
C SER A 31 11.74 13.15 10.72
N ASN A 32 13.02 13.29 10.34
CA ASN A 32 13.80 12.18 9.81
C ASN A 32 14.08 11.10 10.87
N THR A 33 14.32 11.47 12.11
CA THR A 33 14.54 10.49 13.19
C THR A 33 13.28 9.67 13.46
N SER A 34 12.11 10.29 13.48
CA SER A 34 10.84 9.59 13.64
C SER A 34 10.57 8.64 12.45
N LEU A 35 10.82 9.10 11.23
CA LEU A 35 10.67 8.25 10.03
C LEU A 35 11.61 7.04 10.06
N ILE A 36 12.87 7.23 10.47
CA ILE A 36 13.84 6.14 10.58
C ILE A 36 13.38 5.10 11.60
N ILE A 37 12.90 5.53 12.77
CA ILE A 37 12.40 4.61 13.82
C ILE A 37 11.24 3.76 13.29
N TRP A 38 10.25 4.39 12.65
CA TRP A 38 9.11 3.67 12.09
C TRP A 38 9.49 2.75 10.92
N LEU A 39 10.47 3.15 10.13
CA LEU A 39 10.99 2.33 9.03
C LEU A 39 11.74 1.10 9.56
N ILE A 40 12.56 1.27 10.60
CA ILE A 40 13.24 0.14 11.27
C ILE A 40 12.21 -0.82 11.87
N PHE A 41 11.17 -0.29 12.53
CA PHE A 41 10.10 -1.10 13.11
C PHE A 41 9.33 -1.88 12.04
N ALA A 42 8.97 -1.23 10.93
CA ALA A 42 8.33 -1.89 9.80
C ALA A 42 9.22 -2.97 9.17
N LEU A 43 10.52 -2.68 8.99
CA LEU A 43 11.49 -3.64 8.46
C LEU A 43 11.63 -4.86 9.38
N LEU A 44 11.63 -4.65 10.69
CA LEU A 44 11.70 -5.74 11.68
C LEU A 44 10.48 -6.66 11.58
N ILE A 45 9.27 -6.10 11.45
CA ILE A 45 8.04 -6.90 11.26
C ILE A 45 8.13 -7.71 9.96
N VAL A 46 8.56 -7.11 8.86
CA VAL A 46 8.73 -7.80 7.58
C VAL A 46 9.78 -8.90 7.70
N LEU A 47 10.89 -8.64 8.39
CA LEU A 47 11.94 -9.63 8.60
C LEU A 47 11.43 -10.83 9.39
N ILE A 48 10.70 -10.60 10.49
CA ILE A 48 10.08 -11.68 11.29
C ILE A 48 9.12 -12.49 10.41
N ALA A 49 8.31 -11.83 9.60
CA ALA A 49 7.34 -12.51 8.73
C ALA A 49 8.00 -13.35 7.62
N VAL A 50 9.10 -12.85 7.03
CA VAL A 50 9.85 -13.58 5.99
C VAL A 50 10.60 -14.76 6.58
N LEU A 51 11.14 -14.61 7.79
CA LEU A 51 11.88 -15.64 8.50
C LEU A 51 10.98 -16.52 9.38
N ALA A 52 9.65 -16.37 9.30
CA ALA A 52 8.70 -17.07 10.16
C ALA A 52 8.96 -18.58 10.21
N ASP A 53 9.19 -19.21 9.06
CA ASP A 53 9.41 -20.66 8.96
C ASP A 53 10.72 -21.14 9.62
N VAL A 54 11.66 -20.24 9.87
CA VAL A 54 12.96 -20.55 10.50
C VAL A 54 12.95 -20.20 11.99
N ILE A 55 12.21 -19.14 12.38
CA ILE A 55 12.20 -18.61 13.75
C ILE A 55 11.18 -19.34 14.64
N VAL A 56 10.15 -19.94 14.05
CA VAL A 56 9.09 -20.64 14.78
C VAL A 56 9.68 -21.78 15.62
N PRO A 57 9.53 -21.73 16.98
CA PRO A 57 10.15 -22.73 17.87
C PRO A 57 9.45 -24.09 17.84
N TYR A 58 8.13 -24.11 17.61
CA TYR A 58 7.30 -25.32 17.54
C TYR A 58 6.45 -25.32 16.27
N ASP A 59 5.97 -26.48 15.83
CA ASP A 59 4.98 -26.54 14.76
C ASP A 59 3.69 -25.83 15.20
N PRO A 60 3.27 -24.75 14.50
CA PRO A 60 2.10 -23.98 14.89
C PRO A 60 0.76 -24.73 14.72
N TYR A 61 0.79 -25.90 14.10
CA TYR A 61 -0.39 -26.75 13.85
C TYR A 61 -0.43 -28.02 14.72
N GLU A 62 0.67 -28.40 15.34
CA GLU A 62 0.75 -29.55 16.25
C GLU A 62 -0.15 -29.33 17.46
N GLN A 63 -0.98 -30.33 17.76
CA GLN A 63 -1.96 -30.29 18.86
C GLN A 63 -1.53 -31.23 19.97
N ASP A 64 -1.40 -30.70 21.19
CA ASP A 64 -1.19 -31.47 22.41
C ASP A 64 -2.26 -31.10 23.43
N LEU A 65 -3.31 -31.90 23.49
CA LEU A 65 -4.43 -31.66 24.43
C LEU A 65 -4.02 -31.74 25.89
N SER A 66 -2.89 -32.38 26.22
CA SER A 66 -2.35 -32.44 27.59
C SER A 66 -1.78 -31.08 28.01
N ALA A 67 -1.33 -30.29 27.07
CA ALA A 67 -0.83 -28.93 27.25
C ALA A 67 -1.87 -27.83 26.96
N ALA A 68 -3.16 -28.16 26.93
CA ALA A 68 -4.21 -27.19 26.60
C ALA A 68 -4.31 -26.09 27.67
N LEU A 69 -4.41 -24.82 27.21
CA LEU A 69 -4.58 -23.63 28.06
C LEU A 69 -3.49 -23.43 29.12
N MET A 70 -2.28 -23.88 28.87
CA MET A 70 -1.17 -23.63 29.77
C MET A 70 -0.81 -22.14 29.77
N PRO A 71 -0.51 -21.56 30.95
CA PRO A 71 -0.03 -20.18 31.07
C PRO A 71 1.38 -20.07 30.45
N PRO A 72 1.86 -18.84 30.19
CA PRO A 72 3.22 -18.59 29.75
C PRO A 72 4.26 -19.20 30.70
N ASP A 73 5.19 -19.98 30.13
CA ASP A 73 6.32 -20.61 30.84
C ASP A 73 7.61 -20.58 30.02
N SER A 74 8.66 -21.26 30.45
CA SER A 74 9.96 -21.34 29.76
C SER A 74 9.91 -22.13 28.45
N HIS A 75 8.94 -23.02 28.25
CA HIS A 75 8.74 -23.81 27.05
C HIS A 75 7.79 -23.10 26.08
N HIS A 76 6.71 -22.54 26.60
CA HIS A 76 5.68 -21.82 25.84
C HIS A 76 5.62 -20.37 26.28
N LEU A 77 6.46 -19.50 25.67
CA LEU A 77 6.63 -18.10 26.08
C LEU A 77 5.33 -17.27 26.11
N LEU A 78 4.35 -17.59 25.29
CA LEU A 78 3.01 -16.98 25.27
C LEU A 78 1.92 -17.96 25.69
N GLY A 79 2.30 -19.10 26.30
CA GLY A 79 1.36 -20.16 26.64
C GLY A 79 0.83 -20.93 25.43
N THR A 80 -0.19 -21.74 25.67
CA THR A 80 -0.85 -22.58 24.66
C THR A 80 -2.33 -22.23 24.48
N ASP A 81 -2.89 -22.57 23.34
CA ASP A 81 -4.32 -22.39 23.08
C ASP A 81 -5.17 -23.57 23.60
N GLN A 82 -6.47 -23.55 23.31
CA GLN A 82 -7.42 -24.58 23.70
C GLN A 82 -7.14 -25.98 23.12
N TYR A 83 -6.25 -26.07 22.12
CA TYR A 83 -5.80 -27.33 21.51
C TYR A 83 -4.38 -27.69 21.90
N GLY A 84 -3.77 -26.94 22.84
CA GLY A 84 -2.39 -27.13 23.27
C GLY A 84 -1.31 -26.66 22.27
N ARG A 85 -1.70 -25.86 21.26
CA ARG A 85 -0.75 -25.35 20.28
C ARG A 85 -0.02 -24.13 20.82
N ASP A 86 1.29 -24.01 20.51
CA ASP A 86 2.11 -22.89 20.98
C ASP A 86 1.66 -21.56 20.39
N MET A 87 1.28 -20.61 21.25
CA MET A 87 0.74 -19.31 20.84
C MET A 87 1.79 -18.45 20.15
N LEU A 88 3.06 -18.48 20.59
CA LEU A 88 4.13 -17.70 19.96
C LEU A 88 4.36 -18.14 18.53
N SER A 89 4.48 -19.45 18.32
CA SER A 89 4.65 -20.04 16.99
C SER A 89 3.53 -19.67 16.04
N ARG A 90 2.31 -19.68 16.54
CA ARG A 90 1.11 -19.29 15.77
C ARG A 90 1.09 -17.81 15.40
N VAL A 91 1.48 -16.94 16.32
CA VAL A 91 1.55 -15.49 16.04
C VAL A 91 2.61 -15.18 14.98
N ILE A 92 3.81 -15.78 15.10
CA ILE A 92 4.89 -15.59 14.12
C ILE A 92 4.46 -16.12 12.74
N LYS A 93 3.93 -17.33 12.67
CA LYS A 93 3.45 -17.92 11.41
C LYS A 93 2.30 -17.13 10.80
N GLY A 94 1.34 -16.70 11.65
CA GLY A 94 0.22 -15.87 11.24
C GLY A 94 0.65 -14.51 10.67
N ALA A 95 1.69 -13.91 11.22
CA ALA A 95 2.29 -12.68 10.68
C ALA A 95 2.83 -12.89 9.25
N GLY A 96 3.56 -14.00 9.02
CA GLY A 96 4.05 -14.36 7.69
C GLY A 96 2.92 -14.54 6.66
N ILE A 97 1.88 -15.28 7.03
CA ILE A 97 0.71 -15.52 6.17
C ILE A 97 -0.04 -14.21 5.90
N SER A 98 -0.25 -13.38 6.91
CA SER A 98 -0.97 -12.11 6.75
C SER A 98 -0.23 -11.11 5.87
N LEU A 99 1.09 -10.97 6.05
CA LEU A 99 1.90 -10.06 5.25
C LEU A 99 2.04 -10.53 3.81
N SER A 100 2.29 -11.81 3.57
CA SER A 100 2.40 -12.34 2.21
C SER A 100 1.10 -12.24 1.42
N SER A 101 -0.03 -12.55 2.05
CA SER A 101 -1.34 -12.43 1.41
C SER A 101 -1.74 -10.98 1.16
N SER A 102 -1.46 -10.07 2.09
CA SER A 102 -1.69 -8.64 1.90
C SER A 102 -0.81 -8.06 0.79
N PHE A 103 0.46 -8.46 0.72
CA PHE A 103 1.37 -8.05 -0.33
C PHE A 103 0.89 -8.55 -1.71
N ALA A 104 0.53 -9.84 -1.82
CA ALA A 104 -0.02 -10.40 -3.03
C ALA A 104 -1.29 -9.66 -3.48
N LEU A 105 -2.20 -9.37 -2.54
CA LEU A 105 -3.42 -8.60 -2.79
C LEU A 105 -3.10 -7.23 -3.38
N VAL A 106 -2.22 -6.47 -2.73
CA VAL A 106 -1.84 -5.10 -3.17
C VAL A 106 -1.21 -5.15 -4.56
N VAL A 107 -0.33 -6.10 -4.83
CA VAL A 107 0.29 -6.27 -6.15
C VAL A 107 -0.77 -6.54 -7.23
N ILE A 108 -1.68 -7.48 -6.98
CA ILE A 108 -2.75 -7.83 -7.93
C ILE A 108 -3.65 -6.61 -8.21
N ILE A 109 -4.11 -5.92 -7.17
CA ILE A 109 -5.01 -4.77 -7.33
C ILE A 109 -4.32 -3.62 -8.06
N THR A 110 -3.07 -3.36 -7.70
CA THR A 110 -2.30 -2.27 -8.30
C THR A 110 -2.04 -2.56 -9.77
N LEU A 111 -1.57 -3.75 -10.11
CA LEU A 111 -1.30 -4.12 -11.51
C LEU A 111 -2.58 -4.07 -12.35
N THR A 112 -3.63 -4.75 -11.92
CA THR A 112 -4.89 -4.79 -12.67
C THR A 112 -5.55 -3.42 -12.78
N GLY A 113 -5.61 -2.68 -11.68
CA GLY A 113 -6.20 -1.34 -11.63
C GLY A 113 -5.39 -0.33 -12.45
N CYS A 114 -4.06 -0.28 -12.27
CA CYS A 114 -3.22 0.65 -13.03
C CYS A 114 -3.26 0.34 -14.54
N ILE A 115 -3.16 -0.91 -14.94
CA ILE A 115 -3.24 -1.28 -16.37
C ILE A 115 -4.60 -0.85 -16.95
N ALA A 116 -5.69 -1.17 -16.29
CA ALA A 116 -7.03 -0.78 -16.73
C ALA A 116 -7.20 0.74 -16.79
N GLY A 117 -6.71 1.47 -15.78
CA GLY A 117 -6.77 2.92 -15.71
C GLY A 117 -5.91 3.62 -16.76
N ILE A 118 -4.69 3.13 -17.00
CA ILE A 118 -3.79 3.65 -18.04
C ILE A 118 -4.41 3.46 -19.43
N ILE A 119 -4.92 2.26 -19.73
CA ILE A 119 -5.58 1.97 -21.00
C ILE A 119 -6.80 2.90 -21.19
N SER A 120 -7.64 3.02 -20.17
CA SER A 120 -8.82 3.88 -20.17
C SER A 120 -8.46 5.35 -20.41
N GLY A 121 -7.53 5.91 -19.63
CA GLY A 121 -7.11 7.32 -19.75
C GLY A 121 -6.39 7.63 -21.05
N TYR A 122 -5.57 6.70 -21.55
CA TYR A 122 -4.79 6.90 -22.76
C TYR A 122 -5.66 6.85 -24.02
N TYR A 123 -6.42 5.79 -24.22
CA TYR A 123 -7.24 5.63 -25.44
C TYR A 123 -8.50 6.48 -25.39
N GLY A 124 -9.16 6.63 -24.25
CA GLY A 124 -10.41 7.38 -24.13
C GLY A 124 -11.58 6.74 -24.88
N GLY A 125 -12.60 7.55 -25.19
CA GLY A 125 -13.75 7.15 -26.02
C GLY A 125 -14.49 5.90 -25.53
N ILE A 126 -14.71 4.93 -26.41
CA ILE A 126 -15.48 3.72 -26.12
C ILE A 126 -14.76 2.81 -25.12
N ILE A 127 -13.42 2.68 -25.20
CA ILE A 127 -12.61 1.87 -24.29
C ILE A 127 -12.71 2.40 -22.88
N ASP A 128 -12.59 3.71 -22.71
CA ASP A 128 -12.77 4.38 -21.43
C ASP A 128 -14.18 4.12 -20.86
N SER A 129 -15.19 4.30 -21.69
CA SER A 129 -16.58 4.09 -21.29
C SER A 129 -16.85 2.67 -20.82
N ILE A 130 -16.31 1.66 -21.50
CA ILE A 130 -16.49 0.25 -21.11
C ILE A 130 -15.80 -0.04 -19.79
N ILE A 131 -14.54 0.33 -19.64
CA ILE A 131 -13.75 0.08 -18.41
C ILE A 131 -14.38 0.79 -17.22
N MET A 132 -14.80 2.05 -17.39
CA MET A 132 -15.41 2.82 -16.30
C MET A 132 -16.80 2.31 -15.93
N ARG A 133 -17.64 1.89 -16.90
CA ARG A 133 -18.93 1.27 -16.60
C ARG A 133 -18.77 -0.05 -15.86
N LEU A 134 -17.81 -0.88 -16.27
CA LEU A 134 -17.49 -2.10 -15.54
C LEU A 134 -17.04 -1.77 -14.09
N SER A 135 -16.16 -0.77 -13.94
CA SER A 135 -15.75 -0.24 -12.64
C SER A 135 -16.94 0.22 -11.78
N ASP A 136 -17.93 0.90 -12.38
CA ASP A 136 -19.12 1.37 -11.69
C ASP A 136 -19.99 0.21 -11.19
N ILE A 137 -20.12 -0.86 -11.98
CA ILE A 137 -20.84 -2.07 -11.57
C ILE A 137 -20.22 -2.67 -10.31
N PHE A 138 -18.89 -2.85 -10.28
CA PHE A 138 -18.21 -3.38 -9.09
C PHE A 138 -18.36 -2.48 -7.86
N LEU A 139 -18.34 -1.17 -8.06
CA LEU A 139 -18.47 -0.21 -6.96
C LEU A 139 -19.91 0.01 -6.47
N ALA A 140 -20.89 -0.40 -7.24
CA ALA A 140 -22.31 -0.35 -6.85
C ALA A 140 -22.65 -1.36 -5.74
N PHE A 141 -21.86 -2.44 -5.62
CA PHE A 141 -22.08 -3.44 -4.58
C PHE A 141 -21.39 -3.07 -3.28
N PRO A 142 -22.02 -3.35 -2.11
CA PRO A 142 -21.33 -3.27 -0.83
C PRO A 142 -20.12 -4.22 -0.81
N GLY A 143 -18.90 -3.64 -0.70
CA GLY A 143 -17.64 -4.36 -0.93
C GLY A 143 -17.48 -5.65 -0.13
N LEU A 144 -17.77 -5.61 1.17
CA LEU A 144 -17.65 -6.78 2.03
C LEU A 144 -18.68 -7.87 1.66
N VAL A 145 -19.91 -7.49 1.32
CA VAL A 145 -20.96 -8.45 0.95
C VAL A 145 -20.58 -9.18 -0.33
N PHE A 146 -20.10 -8.44 -1.33
CA PHE A 146 -19.63 -9.02 -2.59
C PHE A 146 -18.42 -9.94 -2.37
N ALA A 147 -17.43 -9.51 -1.58
CA ALA A 147 -16.26 -10.31 -1.29
C ALA A 147 -16.59 -11.62 -0.58
N ILE A 148 -17.51 -11.61 0.38
CA ILE A 148 -17.99 -12.82 1.07
C ILE A 148 -18.71 -13.75 0.09
N ALA A 149 -19.59 -13.20 -0.75
CA ALA A 149 -20.32 -14.00 -1.75
C ALA A 149 -19.36 -14.69 -2.73
N VAL A 150 -18.38 -13.97 -3.27
CA VAL A 150 -17.37 -14.54 -4.19
C VAL A 150 -16.50 -15.57 -3.48
N ALA A 151 -16.01 -15.29 -2.28
CA ALA A 151 -15.20 -16.23 -1.51
C ALA A 151 -15.96 -17.53 -1.18
N SER A 152 -17.27 -17.44 -0.91
CA SER A 152 -18.13 -18.60 -0.63
C SER A 152 -18.30 -19.50 -1.85
N VAL A 153 -18.42 -18.93 -3.05
CA VAL A 153 -18.52 -19.70 -4.31
C VAL A 153 -17.18 -20.40 -4.63
N MET A 154 -16.05 -19.83 -4.21
CA MET A 154 -14.70 -20.35 -4.47
C MET A 154 -14.20 -21.38 -3.43
N SER A 155 -15.09 -22.01 -2.67
CA SER A 155 -14.73 -23.02 -1.64
C SER A 155 -14.03 -22.47 -0.40
N GLY A 156 -13.97 -21.15 -0.22
CA GLY A 156 -13.36 -20.51 0.94
C GLY A 156 -11.83 -20.52 0.94
N GLY A 157 -11.25 -20.17 2.09
CA GLY A 157 -9.79 -20.12 2.27
C GLY A 157 -9.15 -18.77 1.90
N LEU A 158 -7.85 -18.67 2.18
CA LEU A 158 -7.09 -17.41 2.04
C LEU A 158 -7.00 -16.95 0.58
N VAL A 159 -6.75 -17.87 -0.35
CA VAL A 159 -6.64 -17.55 -1.78
C VAL A 159 -7.95 -17.00 -2.32
N SER A 160 -9.08 -17.63 -1.97
CA SER A 160 -10.42 -17.17 -2.36
C SER A 160 -10.71 -15.78 -1.82
N ALA A 161 -10.32 -15.48 -0.57
CA ALA A 161 -10.46 -14.16 0.02
C ALA A 161 -9.61 -13.11 -0.72
N VAL A 162 -8.36 -13.41 -1.05
CA VAL A 162 -7.48 -12.51 -1.81
C VAL A 162 -8.06 -12.20 -3.19
N ILE A 163 -8.54 -13.22 -3.91
CA ILE A 163 -9.16 -13.03 -5.24
C ILE A 163 -10.44 -12.20 -5.13
N ALA A 164 -11.31 -12.52 -4.17
CA ALA A 164 -12.55 -11.78 -3.95
C ALA A 164 -12.32 -10.30 -3.64
N LEU A 165 -11.34 -10.01 -2.77
CA LEU A 165 -10.95 -8.65 -2.43
C LEU A 165 -10.29 -7.93 -3.62
N ALA A 166 -9.50 -8.64 -4.42
CA ALA A 166 -8.89 -8.07 -5.62
C ALA A 166 -9.95 -7.66 -6.64
N LEU A 167 -10.94 -8.54 -6.89
CA LEU A 167 -12.03 -8.28 -7.82
C LEU A 167 -12.86 -7.06 -7.48
N ILE A 168 -13.02 -6.71 -6.21
CA ILE A 168 -13.82 -5.54 -5.84
C ILE A 168 -12.96 -4.27 -5.67
N SER A 169 -11.64 -4.40 -5.52
CA SER A 169 -10.79 -3.26 -5.17
C SER A 169 -10.10 -2.61 -6.37
N TRP A 170 -9.87 -3.34 -7.48
CA TRP A 170 -9.19 -2.81 -8.68
C TRP A 170 -9.83 -1.53 -9.26
N PRO A 171 -11.17 -1.30 -9.19
CA PRO A 171 -11.78 -0.12 -9.79
C PRO A 171 -11.30 1.19 -9.18
N LYS A 172 -11.01 1.19 -7.87
CA LYS A 172 -10.49 2.38 -7.17
C LYS A 172 -9.13 2.80 -7.73
N TYR A 173 -8.25 1.82 -7.95
CA TYR A 173 -6.92 2.05 -8.53
C TYR A 173 -7.02 2.45 -10.00
N ALA A 174 -7.92 1.83 -10.75
CA ALA A 174 -8.16 2.18 -12.14
C ALA A 174 -8.62 3.64 -12.31
N ARG A 175 -9.48 4.14 -11.44
CA ARG A 175 -9.92 5.54 -11.46
C ARG A 175 -8.78 6.51 -11.15
N ILE A 176 -7.94 6.18 -10.17
CA ILE A 176 -6.78 7.01 -9.81
C ILE A 176 -5.81 7.06 -10.98
N ALA A 177 -5.40 5.90 -11.50
CA ALA A 177 -4.47 5.82 -12.64
C ALA A 177 -5.03 6.54 -13.89
N ARG A 178 -6.32 6.38 -14.17
CA ARG A 178 -7.00 7.11 -15.26
C ARG A 178 -6.93 8.63 -15.07
N ALA A 179 -7.19 9.11 -13.86
CA ALA A 179 -7.15 10.56 -13.57
C ALA A 179 -5.77 11.15 -13.79
N GLU A 180 -4.72 10.45 -13.35
CA GLU A 180 -3.32 10.84 -13.56
C GLU A 180 -2.94 10.85 -15.06
N VAL A 181 -3.33 9.83 -15.80
CA VAL A 181 -3.09 9.78 -17.24
C VAL A 181 -3.78 10.93 -17.98
N LEU A 182 -5.03 11.25 -17.62
CA LEU A 182 -5.76 12.36 -18.23
C LEU A 182 -5.12 13.71 -17.90
N ALA A 183 -4.60 13.88 -16.69
CA ALA A 183 -3.88 15.09 -16.29
C ALA A 183 -2.59 15.26 -17.12
N ILE A 184 -1.76 14.22 -17.18
CA ILE A 184 -0.46 14.26 -17.87
C ILE A 184 -0.63 14.35 -19.38
N LYS A 185 -1.61 13.65 -19.95
CA LYS A 185 -1.85 13.59 -21.41
C LYS A 185 -2.00 14.96 -22.06
N ASN A 186 -2.52 15.93 -21.32
CA ASN A 186 -2.82 17.28 -21.80
C ASN A 186 -1.69 18.29 -21.51
N GLU A 187 -0.61 17.86 -20.87
CA GLU A 187 0.53 18.73 -20.56
C GLU A 187 1.25 19.18 -21.83
N PRO A 188 1.73 20.45 -21.89
CA PRO A 188 2.36 21.01 -23.09
C PRO A 188 3.58 20.21 -23.57
N TYR A 189 4.39 19.68 -22.66
CA TYR A 189 5.57 18.88 -23.02
C TYR A 189 5.20 17.56 -23.71
N ILE A 190 4.07 16.94 -23.36
CA ILE A 190 3.56 15.75 -24.05
C ILE A 190 3.08 16.08 -25.46
N GLN A 191 2.43 17.23 -25.62
CA GLN A 191 1.99 17.67 -26.96
C GLN A 191 3.19 17.94 -27.87
N VAL A 192 4.22 18.62 -27.36
CA VAL A 192 5.46 18.86 -28.11
C VAL A 192 6.15 17.55 -28.48
N ALA A 193 6.23 16.59 -27.54
CA ALA A 193 6.82 15.28 -27.80
C ALA A 193 6.09 14.52 -28.93
N ARG A 194 4.75 14.59 -28.96
CA ARG A 194 3.94 14.00 -30.04
C ARG A 194 4.17 14.70 -31.37
N MET A 195 4.23 16.03 -31.40
CA MET A 195 4.52 16.81 -32.61
C MET A 195 5.92 16.53 -33.15
N SER A 196 6.88 16.16 -32.29
CA SER A 196 8.21 15.75 -32.64
C SER A 196 8.32 14.31 -33.18
N GLY A 197 7.17 13.60 -33.32
CA GLY A 197 7.11 12.24 -33.85
C GLY A 197 7.59 11.15 -32.90
N LEU A 198 7.67 11.41 -31.59
CA LEU A 198 8.03 10.38 -30.61
C LEU A 198 6.94 9.31 -30.53
N ASN A 199 7.40 8.05 -30.45
CA ASN A 199 6.48 6.93 -30.30
C ASN A 199 5.83 6.90 -28.91
N THR A 200 4.58 6.46 -28.84
CA THR A 200 3.75 6.33 -27.62
C THR A 200 4.48 5.69 -26.43
N ILE A 201 5.32 4.69 -26.66
CA ILE A 201 6.07 3.99 -25.59
C ILE A 201 7.20 4.86 -24.99
N ARG A 202 7.62 5.91 -25.72
CA ARG A 202 8.67 6.84 -25.26
C ARG A 202 8.12 8.11 -24.61
N ILE A 203 6.85 8.35 -24.73
CA ILE A 203 6.09 9.44 -24.10
C ILE A 203 5.45 8.93 -22.80
#